data_b908cd85a16c9eb22f6d33f234014a15
#
_entry.id   b908cd85a16c9eb22f6d33f234014a15
#
_cell.length_a   1.000
_cell.length_b   1.000
_cell.length_c   1.000
_cell.angle_alpha   90.00
_cell.angle_beta   90.00
_cell.angle_gamma   90.00
#
_symmetry.space_group_name_H-M   'P 1'
#
loop_
_entity.id
_entity.type
_entity.pdbx_description
1 polymer ?
#
loop_
_entity_poly.entity_id
_entity_poly.type
_entity_poly.pdbx_seq_one_letter_code
_entity_poly.pdbx_strand_id
1 'polypeptide(L)'
;MVRKGGRASLVGVPTDQVVEPLPFKYIVHNEIAIFGSRANPNVSRKAISLIAAGQLQVADLVTHTFPLERFSTALDVFVNRREGVIKVVVEPNG
;
A
#
# COMPACT_ATOMS: atom_id res chain seq x y z
N MET A 1 16.39 -4.57 -5.57
CA MET A 1 16.47 -4.91 -6.99
C MET A 1 15.85 -6.30 -7.20
N VAL A 2 15.13 -6.51 -8.32
CA VAL A 2 14.48 -7.80 -8.59
C VAL A 2 15.50 -8.79 -9.12
N ARG A 3 15.54 -10.01 -8.58
CA ARG A 3 16.47 -11.05 -9.06
C ARG A 3 16.12 -11.54 -10.46
N LYS A 4 17.05 -12.21 -11.12
CA LYS A 4 16.82 -12.87 -12.41
C LYS A 4 15.62 -13.84 -12.31
N GLY A 5 14.74 -13.82 -13.30
CA GLY A 5 13.49 -14.59 -13.32
C GLY A 5 12.45 -14.13 -12.29
N GLY A 6 12.69 -12.99 -11.64
CA GLY A 6 11.80 -12.47 -10.62
C GLY A 6 10.57 -11.77 -11.17
N ARG A 7 9.69 -11.37 -10.26
CA ARG A 7 8.44 -10.67 -10.58
C ARG A 7 8.34 -9.37 -9.79
N ALA A 8 7.83 -8.33 -10.42
CA ALA A 8 7.53 -7.05 -9.79
C ALA A 8 6.05 -6.72 -9.99
N SER A 9 5.42 -6.19 -8.97
CA SER A 9 4.04 -5.70 -9.06
C SER A 9 4.03 -4.19 -8.87
N LEU A 10 3.42 -3.49 -9.82
CA LEU A 10 3.19 -2.05 -9.75
C LEU A 10 1.83 -1.83 -9.10
N VAL A 11 1.84 -1.23 -7.92
CA VAL A 11 0.65 -0.99 -7.11
C VAL A 11 0.39 0.50 -6.98
N GLY A 12 -0.87 0.87 -7.02
CA GLY A 12 -1.29 2.26 -6.96
C GLY A 12 -1.48 2.86 -8.35
N VAL A 13 -2.47 3.73 -8.44
CA VAL A 13 -2.77 4.46 -9.67
C VAL A 13 -2.28 5.88 -9.50
N PRO A 14 -1.26 6.31 -10.26
CA PRO A 14 -0.80 7.70 -10.19
C PRO A 14 -1.86 8.64 -10.77
N THR A 15 -1.77 9.89 -10.41
CA THR A 15 -2.51 10.95 -11.09
C THR A 15 -2.03 11.08 -12.52
N ASP A 16 -2.88 11.63 -13.37
CA ASP A 16 -2.73 11.62 -14.83
C ASP A 16 -1.31 11.82 -15.37
N GLN A 17 -0.99 11.05 -16.38
CA GLN A 17 0.16 11.20 -17.27
C GLN A 17 1.54 11.09 -16.61
N VAL A 18 1.67 10.35 -15.52
CA VAL A 18 2.98 9.98 -15.01
C VAL A 18 3.60 8.94 -15.92
N VAL A 19 4.70 9.30 -16.56
CA VAL A 19 5.50 8.41 -17.38
C VAL A 19 6.86 8.27 -16.74
N GLU A 20 7.22 7.04 -16.37
CA GLU A 20 8.51 6.73 -15.77
C GLU A 20 9.34 5.85 -16.70
N PRO A 21 10.63 6.15 -16.88
CA PRO A 21 11.49 5.30 -17.68
C PRO A 21 11.70 3.94 -17.02
N LEU A 22 11.51 2.88 -17.80
CA LEU A 22 11.80 1.52 -17.35
C LEU A 22 13.22 1.12 -17.78
N PRO A 23 13.98 0.43 -16.93
CA PRO A 23 15.30 -0.10 -17.28
C PRO A 23 15.16 -1.31 -18.23
N PHE A 24 14.78 -1.06 -19.47
CA PHE A 24 14.36 -2.08 -20.43
C PHE A 24 15.39 -3.18 -20.61
N LYS A 25 16.68 -2.82 -20.79
CA LYS A 25 17.77 -3.78 -20.91
C LYS A 25 17.86 -4.72 -19.71
N TYR A 26 17.72 -4.17 -18.50
CA TYR A 26 17.76 -4.96 -17.28
C TYR A 26 16.60 -5.95 -17.19
N ILE A 27 15.39 -5.49 -17.55
CA ILE A 27 14.17 -6.30 -17.53
C ILE A 27 14.33 -7.50 -18.49
N VAL A 28 14.72 -7.23 -19.73
CA VAL A 28 14.87 -8.28 -20.76
C VAL A 28 16.01 -9.22 -20.41
N HIS A 29 17.18 -8.69 -20.05
CA HIS A 29 18.36 -9.50 -19.74
C HIS A 29 18.15 -10.43 -18.54
N ASN A 30 17.35 -10.00 -17.58
CA ASN A 30 17.09 -10.76 -16.36
C ASN A 30 15.72 -11.48 -16.37
N GLU A 31 15.04 -11.51 -17.49
CA GLU A 31 13.75 -12.21 -17.65
C GLU A 31 12.73 -11.83 -16.55
N ILE A 32 12.59 -10.53 -16.27
CA ILE A 32 11.72 -10.02 -15.23
C ILE A 32 10.31 -9.84 -15.76
N ALA A 33 9.33 -10.36 -15.06
CA ALA A 33 7.92 -10.10 -15.31
C ALA A 33 7.43 -8.91 -14.47
N ILE A 34 6.69 -7.99 -15.12
CA ILE A 34 6.10 -6.82 -14.46
C ILE A 34 4.59 -6.89 -14.62
N PHE A 35 3.87 -6.76 -13.52
CA PHE A 35 2.42 -6.81 -13.47
C PHE A 35 1.85 -5.52 -12.88
N GLY A 36 0.83 -4.97 -13.51
CA GLY A 36 0.00 -3.94 -12.91
C GLY A 36 -0.99 -4.55 -11.92
N SER A 37 -1.19 -3.88 -10.79
CA SER A 37 -2.19 -4.26 -9.80
C SER A 37 -3.10 -3.08 -9.52
N ARG A 38 -4.39 -3.27 -9.67
CA ARG A 38 -5.40 -2.23 -9.41
C ARG A 38 -6.31 -2.63 -8.27
N ALA A 39 -6.43 -1.73 -7.29
CA ALA A 39 -7.42 -1.81 -6.22
C ALA A 39 -7.49 -3.20 -5.53
N ASN A 40 -8.69 -3.67 -5.32
CA ASN A 40 -9.00 -4.86 -4.52
C ASN A 40 -9.91 -5.81 -5.33
N PRO A 41 -9.36 -6.58 -6.28
CA PRO A 41 -10.19 -7.45 -7.13
C PRO A 41 -10.64 -8.72 -6.37
N ASN A 42 -11.67 -8.58 -5.53
CA ASN A 42 -12.29 -9.69 -4.79
C ASN A 42 -11.36 -10.45 -3.83
N VAL A 43 -10.33 -9.80 -3.31
CA VAL A 43 -9.36 -10.43 -2.41
C VAL A 43 -9.61 -10.15 -0.92
N SER A 44 -10.59 -9.34 -0.56
CA SER A 44 -10.88 -8.97 0.84
C SER A 44 -11.14 -10.19 1.72
N ARG A 45 -11.93 -11.14 1.24
CA ARG A 45 -12.21 -12.38 1.99
C ARG A 45 -10.95 -13.17 2.28
N LYS A 46 -10.06 -13.28 1.29
CA LYS A 46 -8.78 -13.97 1.45
C LYS A 46 -7.88 -13.22 2.45
N ALA A 47 -7.82 -11.89 2.35
CA ALA A 47 -7.05 -11.07 3.28
C ALA A 47 -7.54 -11.25 4.73
N ILE A 48 -8.86 -11.19 4.96
CA ILE A 48 -9.47 -11.42 6.27
C ILE A 48 -9.11 -12.81 6.81
N SER A 49 -9.18 -13.85 5.97
CA SER A 49 -8.83 -15.22 6.37
C SER A 49 -7.36 -15.32 6.79
N LEU A 50 -6.45 -14.67 6.06
CA LEU A 50 -5.02 -14.66 6.39
C LEU A 50 -4.73 -13.92 7.69
N ILE A 51 -5.44 -12.82 7.95
CA ILE A 51 -5.34 -12.07 9.21
C ILE A 51 -5.86 -12.92 10.36
N ALA A 52 -7.03 -13.53 10.21
CA ALA A 52 -7.63 -14.40 11.23
C ALA A 52 -6.77 -15.62 11.55
N ALA A 53 -6.06 -16.17 10.55
CA ALA A 53 -5.12 -17.28 10.72
C ALA A 53 -3.75 -16.86 11.30
N GLY A 54 -3.53 -15.57 11.57
CA GLY A 54 -2.25 -15.06 12.06
C GLY A 54 -1.12 -15.05 11.03
N GLN A 55 -1.42 -15.26 9.75
CA GLN A 55 -0.43 -15.27 8.67
C GLN A 55 -0.12 -13.88 8.14
N LEU A 56 -0.99 -12.91 8.40
CA LEU A 56 -0.77 -11.50 8.12
C LEU A 56 -0.94 -10.69 9.40
N GLN A 57 0.10 -9.96 9.78
CA GLN A 57 0.07 -9.04 10.90
C GLN A 57 -0.09 -7.62 10.37
N VAL A 58 -1.25 -7.01 10.61
CA VAL A 58 -1.58 -5.70 10.07
C VAL A 58 -1.78 -4.63 11.16
N ALA A 59 -1.80 -5.04 12.42
CA ALA A 59 -2.01 -4.12 13.55
C ALA A 59 -0.97 -3.00 13.58
N ASP A 60 0.29 -3.32 13.32
CA ASP A 60 1.40 -2.36 13.33
C ASP A 60 1.33 -1.33 12.18
N LEU A 61 0.48 -1.56 11.18
CA LEU A 61 0.25 -0.61 10.10
C LEU A 61 -0.60 0.58 10.56
N VAL A 62 -1.44 0.40 11.58
CA VAL A 62 -2.22 1.49 12.18
C VAL A 62 -1.32 2.23 13.16
N THR A 63 -0.75 3.33 12.70
CA THR A 63 0.21 4.11 13.47
C THR A 63 -0.43 5.20 14.31
N HIS A 64 -1.61 5.67 13.89
CA HIS A 64 -2.30 6.77 14.55
C HIS A 64 -3.80 6.51 14.60
N THR A 65 -4.39 6.80 15.74
CA THR A 65 -5.85 6.75 15.95
C THR A 65 -6.33 8.06 16.55
N PHE A 66 -7.39 8.60 15.99
CA PHE A 66 -7.99 9.86 16.44
C PHE A 66 -9.50 9.70 16.63
N PRO A 67 -10.11 10.40 17.61
CA PRO A 67 -11.55 10.51 17.67
C PRO A 67 -12.07 11.40 16.51
N LEU A 68 -13.35 11.29 16.21
CA LEU A 68 -13.97 12.03 15.09
C LEU A 68 -13.81 13.54 15.20
N GLU A 69 -13.86 14.07 16.42
CA GLU A 69 -13.70 15.52 16.71
C GLU A 69 -12.33 16.05 16.28
N ARG A 70 -11.34 15.17 16.16
CA ARG A 70 -9.99 15.50 15.71
C ARG A 70 -9.72 15.10 14.27
N PHE A 71 -10.75 14.96 13.45
CA PHE A 71 -10.62 14.56 12.04
C PHE A 71 -9.66 15.45 11.25
N SER A 72 -9.73 16.76 11.44
CA SER A 72 -8.83 17.69 10.74
C SER A 72 -7.35 17.45 11.08
N THR A 73 -7.06 17.14 12.36
CA THR A 73 -5.70 16.76 12.79
C THR A 73 -5.28 15.43 12.17
N ALA A 74 -6.17 14.45 12.15
CA ALA A 74 -5.92 13.15 11.54
C ALA A 74 -5.58 13.28 10.06
N LEU A 75 -6.32 14.11 9.34
CA LEU A 75 -6.09 14.40 7.93
C LEU A 75 -4.74 15.12 7.70
N ASP A 76 -4.41 16.10 8.54
CA ASP A 76 -3.14 16.81 8.46
C ASP A 76 -1.93 15.87 8.66
N VAL A 77 -2.00 15.01 9.69
CA VAL A 77 -0.95 14.01 9.95
C VAL A 77 -0.76 13.08 8.76
N PHE A 78 -1.85 12.62 8.15
CA PHE A 78 -1.79 11.71 7.00
C PHE A 78 -1.27 12.38 5.74
N VAL A 79 -1.83 13.54 5.38
CA VAL A 79 -1.50 14.26 4.13
C VAL A 79 -0.05 14.76 4.15
N ASN A 80 0.38 15.32 5.28
CA ASN A 80 1.71 15.88 5.43
C ASN A 80 2.75 14.86 5.91
N ARG A 81 2.38 13.58 5.99
CA ARG A 81 3.25 12.45 6.39
C ARG A 81 4.04 12.72 7.66
N ARG A 82 3.36 13.22 8.67
CA ARG A 82 3.97 13.57 9.96
C ARG A 82 4.12 12.33 10.86
N GLU A 83 5.06 12.41 11.79
CA GLU A 83 5.23 11.46 12.89
C GLU A 83 5.36 9.98 12.46
N GLY A 84 5.96 9.72 11.30
CA GLY A 84 6.14 8.36 10.80
C GLY A 84 4.84 7.65 10.43
N VAL A 85 3.80 8.41 10.04
CA VAL A 85 2.47 7.88 9.72
C VAL A 85 2.52 6.85 8.59
N ILE A 86 1.84 5.73 8.81
CA ILE A 86 1.54 4.73 7.78
C ILE A 86 0.04 4.71 7.53
N LYS A 87 -0.74 4.43 8.56
CA LYS A 87 -2.21 4.37 8.50
C LYS A 87 -2.81 5.16 9.64
N VAL A 88 -3.73 6.04 9.31
CA VAL A 88 -4.54 6.78 10.29
C VAL A 88 -5.93 6.18 10.33
N VAL A 89 -6.43 5.92 11.53
CA VAL A 89 -7.80 5.47 11.79
C VAL A 89 -8.54 6.55 12.57
N VAL A 90 -9.78 6.80 12.20
CA VAL A 90 -10.69 7.68 12.95
C VAL A 90 -11.77 6.81 13.57
N GLU A 91 -11.91 6.92 14.88
CA GLU A 91 -12.93 6.20 15.64
C GLU A 91 -14.10 7.13 15.93
N PRO A 92 -15.27 6.92 15.29
CA PRO A 92 -16.39 7.86 15.44
C PRO A 92 -17.08 7.81 16.80
N ASN A 93 -16.87 6.74 17.55
CA ASN A 93 -17.51 6.50 18.86
C ASN A 93 -16.50 6.30 19.99
N GLY A 94 -15.25 6.63 19.72
CA GLY A 94 -14.17 6.42 20.67
C GLY A 94 -13.73 7.64 21.41
#